data_09d0ad89e6ec4f6c85bf7a81dd5707e2
#
_entry.id   09d0ad89e6ec4f6c85bf7a81dd5707e2
#
_cell.length_a   1.000
_cell.length_b   1.000
_cell.length_c   1.000
_cell.angle_alpha   90.00
_cell.angle_beta   90.00
_cell.angle_gamma   90.00
#
_symmetry.space_group_name_H-M   'P 1'
#
loop_
_entity.id
_entity.type
_entity.pdbx_description
1 polymer ?
#
loop_
_entity_poly.entity_id
_entity_poly.type
_entity_poly.pdbx_seq_one_letter_code
_entity_poly.pdbx_strand_id
1 'polypeptide(L)'
;MHPSLFSFFNRGVASIFALSFGIAAAPNGFCSDVFRGNETFQSFNKAKKILEHQVIFDHRVTLYCNAPFDKDKWISLPPGFTTQVHKKRANRVEWEHVLPAENFGRFFPEWREGSPMCTDNRGAPFKGRKCAEKSNITFRLMQSDMYNLFPVIGAVNAERGNKNFGLLSA
;
A
#
# COMPACT_ATOMS: atom_id res chain seq x y z
N MET A 1 -24.70 -74.72 -72.07
CA MET A 1 -25.29 -74.71 -70.75
C MET A 1 -24.61 -73.62 -69.93
N HIS A 2 -25.38 -72.63 -69.57
CA HIS A 2 -24.90 -71.45 -68.76
C HIS A 2 -24.40 -71.83 -67.40
N PRO A 3 -23.47 -70.99 -66.85
CA PRO A 3 -24.01 -70.03 -65.88
C PRO A 3 -23.39 -68.62 -65.91
N SER A 4 -24.17 -67.76 -65.36
CA SER A 4 -24.19 -66.36 -65.26
C SER A 4 -23.07 -65.72 -64.38
N LEU A 5 -22.57 -64.59 -64.90
CA LEU A 5 -21.73 -63.66 -64.23
C LEU A 5 -22.51 -62.78 -63.22
N PHE A 6 -22.04 -62.69 -61.96
CA PHE A 6 -22.43 -61.63 -61.04
C PHE A 6 -21.27 -60.71 -60.80
N SER A 7 -21.45 -59.50 -61.29
CA SER A 7 -20.55 -58.35 -61.04
C SER A 7 -20.80 -57.75 -59.63
N PHE A 8 -19.77 -57.74 -58.79
CA PHE A 8 -19.82 -56.97 -57.53
C PHE A 8 -19.19 -55.60 -57.67
N PHE A 9 -20.04 -54.57 -57.65
CA PHE A 9 -19.62 -53.20 -57.57
C PHE A 9 -19.08 -52.91 -56.12
N ASN A 10 -17.79 -52.68 -56.04
CA ASN A 10 -17.15 -52.27 -54.84
C ASN A 10 -17.23 -50.72 -54.72
N ARG A 11 -18.14 -50.23 -53.90
CA ARG A 11 -18.23 -48.78 -53.55
C ARG A 11 -17.20 -48.46 -52.48
N GLY A 12 -16.12 -47.81 -52.93
CA GLY A 12 -15.15 -47.24 -52.01
C GLY A 12 -15.77 -46.10 -51.17
N VAL A 13 -15.82 -46.29 -49.90
CA VAL A 13 -16.19 -45.24 -48.92
C VAL A 13 -14.94 -44.43 -48.64
N ALA A 14 -14.91 -43.22 -49.19
CA ALA A 14 -13.86 -42.23 -48.86
C ALA A 14 -14.15 -41.68 -47.47
N SER A 15 -13.39 -42.12 -46.46
CA SER A 15 -13.43 -41.51 -45.12
C SER A 15 -12.69 -40.18 -45.16
N ILE A 16 -13.45 -39.10 -45.05
CA ILE A 16 -12.92 -37.75 -44.88
C ILE A 16 -12.57 -37.63 -43.39
N PHE A 17 -11.27 -37.69 -43.10
CA PHE A 17 -10.77 -37.27 -41.77
C PHE A 17 -10.83 -35.73 -41.67
N ALA A 18 -11.84 -35.21 -41.02
CA ALA A 18 -11.85 -33.81 -40.60
C ALA A 18 -10.85 -33.63 -39.44
N LEU A 19 -9.68 -33.05 -39.71
CA LEU A 19 -8.80 -32.56 -38.68
C LEU A 19 -9.45 -31.31 -38.05
N SER A 20 -10.12 -31.50 -36.93
CA SER A 20 -10.52 -30.39 -36.07
C SER A 20 -9.27 -29.82 -35.37
N PHE A 21 -8.74 -28.72 -35.91
CA PHE A 21 -7.79 -27.87 -35.15
C PHE A 21 -8.54 -27.26 -33.98
N GLY A 22 -8.45 -27.91 -32.83
CA GLY A 22 -8.83 -27.32 -31.57
C GLY A 22 -7.88 -26.16 -31.23
N ILE A 23 -8.33 -24.92 -31.44
CA ILE A 23 -7.65 -23.74 -30.93
C ILE A 23 -7.81 -23.85 -29.41
N ALA A 24 -6.78 -24.37 -28.74
CA ALA A 24 -6.66 -24.25 -27.29
C ALA A 24 -6.54 -22.76 -27.00
N ALA A 25 -7.63 -22.14 -26.58
CA ALA A 25 -7.59 -20.81 -25.96
C ALA A 25 -6.71 -20.94 -24.71
N ALA A 26 -5.48 -20.41 -24.79
CA ALA A 26 -4.67 -20.24 -23.59
C ALA A 26 -5.51 -19.45 -22.58
N PRO A 27 -5.64 -19.90 -21.35
CA PRO A 27 -6.26 -19.07 -20.33
C PRO A 27 -5.44 -17.80 -20.26
N ASN A 28 -6.05 -16.65 -20.60
CA ASN A 28 -5.51 -15.36 -20.29
C ASN A 28 -5.46 -15.29 -18.76
N GLY A 29 -4.39 -15.84 -18.21
CA GLY A 29 -3.98 -15.60 -16.84
C GLY A 29 -3.60 -14.12 -16.76
N PHE A 30 -4.59 -13.23 -16.72
CA PHE A 30 -4.41 -11.94 -16.10
C PHE A 30 -4.02 -12.27 -14.68
N CYS A 31 -2.73 -12.19 -14.41
CA CYS A 31 -2.23 -12.06 -13.07
C CYS A 31 -2.83 -10.75 -12.54
N SER A 32 -4.06 -10.83 -12.07
CA SER A 32 -4.62 -9.78 -11.21
C SER A 32 -3.91 -9.95 -9.86
N ASP A 33 -2.62 -9.65 -9.81
CA ASP A 33 -2.00 -9.22 -8.58
C ASP A 33 -2.73 -7.92 -8.21
N VAL A 34 -3.90 -8.12 -7.60
CA VAL A 34 -4.56 -7.04 -6.87
C VAL A 34 -3.50 -6.62 -5.86
N PHE A 35 -2.88 -5.46 -6.12
CA PHE A 35 -1.92 -4.89 -5.20
C PHE A 35 -2.66 -4.69 -3.88
N ARG A 36 -2.48 -5.66 -2.99
CA ARG A 36 -3.08 -5.64 -1.66
C ARG A 36 -2.13 -4.84 -0.79
N GLY A 37 -2.65 -3.81 -0.18
CA GLY A 37 -1.91 -3.07 0.84
C GLY A 37 -1.65 -3.93 2.08
N ASN A 38 -1.33 -3.30 3.19
CA ASN A 38 -1.11 -3.98 4.46
C ASN A 38 -2.39 -4.69 4.95
N GLU A 39 -2.34 -6.02 5.05
CA GLU A 39 -3.44 -6.87 5.56
C GLU A 39 -3.14 -7.44 6.96
N THR A 40 -1.95 -7.21 7.50
CA THR A 40 -1.45 -7.90 8.70
C THR A 40 -1.23 -6.99 9.88
N PHE A 41 -0.59 -5.85 9.65
CA PHE A 41 -0.13 -4.98 10.71
C PHE A 41 -1.18 -3.92 11.05
N GLN A 42 -1.80 -4.03 12.23
CA GLN A 42 -2.78 -3.08 12.71
C GLN A 42 -2.20 -2.04 13.69
N SER A 43 -0.94 -2.13 14.01
CA SER A 43 -0.31 -1.24 14.99
C SER A 43 0.75 -0.35 14.34
N PHE A 44 0.45 0.93 14.23
CA PHE A 44 1.40 1.93 13.74
C PHE A 44 2.74 1.91 14.50
N ASN A 45 2.70 1.70 15.81
CA ASN A 45 3.92 1.60 16.61
C ASN A 45 4.74 0.33 16.30
N LYS A 46 4.09 -0.81 16.03
CA LYS A 46 4.79 -2.02 15.61
C LYS A 46 5.38 -1.86 14.21
N ALA A 47 4.64 -1.29 13.27
CA ALA A 47 5.12 -1.02 11.91
C ALA A 47 6.38 -0.14 11.94
N LYS A 48 6.38 0.95 12.72
CA LYS A 48 7.56 1.81 12.89
C LYS A 48 8.78 1.05 13.44
N LYS A 49 8.59 0.17 14.42
CA LYS A 49 9.68 -0.64 14.98
C LYS A 49 10.25 -1.63 13.96
N ILE A 50 9.40 -2.25 13.15
CA ILE A 50 9.85 -3.15 12.09
C ILE A 50 10.66 -2.38 11.06
N LEU A 51 10.16 -1.24 10.60
CA LEU A 51 10.90 -0.36 9.69
C LEU A 51 12.27 0.02 10.26
N GLU A 52 12.32 0.46 11.51
CA GLU A 52 13.52 0.93 12.18
C GLU A 52 14.59 -0.16 12.37
N HIS A 53 14.16 -1.37 12.74
CA HIS A 53 15.08 -2.43 13.16
C HIS A 53 15.32 -3.51 12.09
N GLN A 54 14.47 -3.62 11.09
CA GLN A 54 14.55 -4.71 10.11
C GLN A 54 14.63 -4.24 8.66
N VAL A 55 14.10 -3.05 8.33
CA VAL A 55 14.04 -2.58 6.95
C VAL A 55 15.13 -1.53 6.66
N ILE A 56 15.26 -0.52 7.51
CA ILE A 56 16.19 0.58 7.28
C ILE A 56 17.38 0.60 8.26
N PHE A 57 17.61 -0.51 8.94
CA PHE A 57 18.63 -0.59 10.01
C PHE A 57 20.06 -0.29 9.52
N ASP A 58 20.34 -0.56 8.26
CA ASP A 58 21.63 -0.34 7.58
C ASP A 58 21.61 0.86 6.60
N HIS A 59 20.45 1.46 6.38
CA HIS A 59 20.28 2.61 5.49
C HIS A 59 19.46 3.72 6.17
N ARG A 60 20.06 4.36 7.18
CA ARG A 60 19.39 5.37 8.00
C ARG A 60 19.53 6.77 7.42
N VAL A 61 18.71 7.07 6.40
CA VAL A 61 18.60 8.40 5.78
C VAL A 61 17.14 8.85 5.71
N THR A 62 16.94 10.17 5.75
CA THR A 62 15.59 10.76 5.68
C THR A 62 15.12 10.91 4.24
N LEU A 63 13.82 10.75 3.99
CA LEU A 63 13.22 10.77 2.66
C LEU A 63 13.49 12.08 1.89
N TYR A 64 13.20 13.23 2.48
CA TYR A 64 13.21 14.49 1.71
C TYR A 64 14.59 15.11 1.55
N CYS A 65 15.45 14.97 2.55
CA CYS A 65 16.71 15.68 2.62
C CYS A 65 17.93 14.75 2.55
N ASN A 66 17.70 13.44 2.41
CA ASN A 66 18.74 12.42 2.47
C ASN A 66 19.71 12.61 3.67
N ALA A 67 19.19 13.14 4.77
CA ALA A 67 19.96 13.41 5.97
C ALA A 67 20.19 12.12 6.77
N PRO A 68 21.43 11.75 7.10
CA PRO A 68 21.71 10.57 7.89
C PRO A 68 21.24 10.74 9.35
N PHE A 69 20.88 9.62 9.98
CA PHE A 69 20.52 9.60 11.39
C PHE A 69 21.05 8.34 12.08
N ASP A 70 21.25 8.44 13.38
CA ASP A 70 21.77 7.36 14.20
C ASP A 70 20.64 6.40 14.70
N LYS A 71 21.06 5.35 15.43
CA LYS A 71 20.15 4.37 16.06
C LYS A 71 19.19 4.98 17.07
N ASP A 72 19.55 6.12 17.66
CA ASP A 72 18.76 6.84 18.65
C ASP A 72 17.84 7.90 17.99
N LYS A 73 17.80 7.91 16.65
CA LYS A 73 16.98 8.80 15.80
C LYS A 73 17.41 10.27 15.87
N TRP A 74 18.66 10.53 16.15
CA TRP A 74 19.24 11.86 16.00
C TRP A 74 19.72 12.07 14.58
N ILE A 75 19.32 13.19 13.97
CA ILE A 75 19.62 13.52 12.58
C ILE A 75 20.85 14.42 12.53
N SER A 76 21.80 14.06 11.65
CA SER A 76 22.84 14.98 11.20
C SER A 76 22.21 15.89 10.13
N LEU A 77 21.85 17.09 10.52
CA LEU A 77 21.14 18.03 9.65
C LEU A 77 22.03 18.43 8.45
N PRO A 78 21.45 18.58 7.24
CA PRO A 78 22.19 19.02 6.07
C PRO A 78 22.79 20.42 6.27
N PRO A 79 23.92 20.74 5.64
CA PRO A 79 24.49 22.08 5.66
C PRO A 79 23.47 23.13 5.25
N GLY A 80 23.38 24.21 6.01
CA GLY A 80 22.43 25.29 5.75
C GLY A 80 20.98 25.02 6.18
N PHE A 81 20.65 23.83 6.70
CA PHE A 81 19.30 23.57 7.19
C PHE A 81 18.99 24.47 8.40
N THR A 82 17.97 25.29 8.26
CA THR A 82 17.46 26.14 9.34
C THR A 82 15.94 26.05 9.42
N THR A 83 15.39 26.22 10.61
CA THR A 83 13.94 26.33 10.78
C THR A 83 13.61 27.33 11.88
N GLN A 84 12.66 28.20 11.63
CA GLN A 84 12.16 29.17 12.62
C GLN A 84 11.08 28.54 13.49
N VAL A 85 10.35 27.57 12.95
CA VAL A 85 9.27 26.84 13.63
C VAL A 85 9.69 25.39 13.92
N HIS A 86 9.03 24.74 14.85
CA HIS A 86 9.27 23.33 15.19
C HIS A 86 10.72 22.98 15.58
N LYS A 87 11.49 23.93 16.13
CA LYS A 87 12.93 23.79 16.46
C LYS A 87 13.26 22.54 17.29
N LYS A 88 12.39 22.18 18.24
CA LYS A 88 12.56 20.97 19.08
C LYS A 88 12.43 19.66 18.32
N ARG A 89 11.85 19.68 17.13
CA ARG A 89 11.68 18.52 16.24
C ARG A 89 12.73 18.47 15.13
N ALA A 90 13.54 19.52 14.99
CA ALA A 90 14.44 19.69 13.85
C ALA A 90 15.45 18.55 13.68
N ASN A 91 16.03 18.08 14.78
CA ASN A 91 17.09 17.06 14.77
C ASN A 91 16.59 15.67 15.19
N ARG A 92 15.29 15.41 15.10
CA ARG A 92 14.69 14.11 15.43
C ARG A 92 13.99 13.51 14.24
N VAL A 93 14.17 12.20 14.05
CA VAL A 93 13.41 11.43 13.07
C VAL A 93 11.95 11.33 13.50
N GLU A 94 11.07 11.61 12.58
CA GLU A 94 9.65 11.28 12.67
C GLU A 94 9.24 10.40 11.49
N TRP A 95 8.16 9.66 11.65
CA TRP A 95 7.62 8.81 10.62
C TRP A 95 6.53 9.54 9.86
N GLU A 96 6.78 9.73 8.59
CA GLU A 96 5.90 10.42 7.65
C GLU A 96 5.00 9.43 6.93
N HIS A 97 3.72 9.75 6.86
CA HIS A 97 2.81 9.14 5.89
C HIS A 97 2.91 9.92 4.58
N VAL A 98 3.53 9.35 3.54
CA VAL A 98 3.66 10.00 2.23
C VAL A 98 2.28 10.37 1.68
N LEU A 99 1.31 9.46 1.73
CA LEU A 99 -0.11 9.78 1.66
C LEU A 99 -0.60 10.10 3.07
N PRO A 100 -0.94 11.37 3.38
CA PRO A 100 -1.34 11.76 4.73
C PRO A 100 -2.46 10.92 5.31
N ALA A 101 -2.33 10.58 6.60
CA ALA A 101 -3.36 9.80 7.29
C ALA A 101 -4.74 10.48 7.28
N GLU A 102 -4.80 11.79 7.20
CA GLU A 102 -6.05 12.53 7.06
C GLU A 102 -6.71 12.26 5.70
N ASN A 103 -5.95 12.14 4.62
CA ASN A 103 -6.49 11.95 3.28
C ASN A 103 -7.30 10.66 3.17
N PHE A 104 -6.78 9.55 3.67
CA PHE A 104 -7.55 8.30 3.72
C PHE A 104 -8.49 8.24 4.94
N GLY A 105 -8.11 8.90 6.04
CA GLY A 105 -8.92 8.93 7.27
C GLY A 105 -10.30 9.54 7.07
N ARG A 106 -10.39 10.59 6.27
CA ARG A 106 -11.65 11.29 5.97
C ARG A 106 -12.74 10.41 5.32
N PHE A 107 -12.37 9.28 4.74
CA PHE A 107 -13.35 8.34 4.17
C PHE A 107 -14.08 7.53 5.25
N PHE A 108 -13.56 7.48 6.47
CA PHE A 108 -14.16 6.72 7.57
C PHE A 108 -15.11 7.59 8.41
N PRO A 109 -16.32 7.08 8.72
CA PRO A 109 -17.28 7.78 9.59
C PRO A 109 -16.66 8.09 10.97
N GLU A 110 -15.88 7.19 11.52
CA GLU A 110 -15.23 7.36 12.84
C GLU A 110 -14.29 8.57 12.86
N TRP A 111 -13.68 8.90 11.71
CA TRP A 111 -12.86 10.11 11.59
C TRP A 111 -13.72 11.37 11.55
N ARG A 112 -14.81 11.38 10.76
CA ARG A 112 -15.62 12.59 10.53
C ARG A 112 -16.60 12.84 11.67
N GLU A 113 -17.24 11.82 12.14
CA GLU A 113 -18.42 11.88 13.01
C GLU A 113 -18.13 11.34 14.41
N GLY A 114 -17.19 10.41 14.51
CA GLY A 114 -16.93 9.65 15.72
C GLY A 114 -17.59 8.29 15.71
N SER A 115 -17.61 7.65 16.87
CA SER A 115 -18.24 6.34 17.08
C SER A 115 -18.71 6.23 18.54
N PRO A 116 -19.74 5.47 18.84
CA PRO A 116 -20.15 5.19 20.22
C PRO A 116 -19.02 4.61 21.09
N MET A 117 -18.03 3.95 20.47
CA MET A 117 -16.85 3.44 21.14
C MET A 117 -15.81 4.53 21.47
N CYS A 118 -15.97 5.72 20.94
CA CYS A 118 -15.01 6.81 21.03
C CYS A 118 -15.40 7.82 22.12
N THR A 119 -15.34 7.39 23.37
CA THR A 119 -15.48 8.26 24.54
C THR A 119 -14.16 8.28 25.33
N ASP A 120 -13.85 9.43 25.92
CA ASP A 120 -12.72 9.60 26.81
C ASP A 120 -13.05 9.07 28.24
N ASN A 121 -12.11 9.22 29.15
CA ASN A 121 -12.26 8.76 30.54
C ASN A 121 -13.36 9.52 31.32
N ARG A 122 -13.88 10.62 30.78
CA ARG A 122 -14.97 11.42 31.36
C ARG A 122 -16.29 11.17 30.64
N GLY A 123 -16.33 10.23 29.70
CA GLY A 123 -17.50 9.95 28.89
C GLY A 123 -17.74 10.93 27.73
N ALA A 124 -16.84 11.90 27.52
CA ALA A 124 -16.97 12.86 26.41
C ALA A 124 -16.62 12.20 25.08
N PRO A 125 -17.47 12.36 24.04
CA PRO A 125 -17.20 11.76 22.71
C PRO A 125 -16.03 12.46 22.03
N PHE A 126 -15.26 11.68 21.26
CA PHE A 126 -14.21 12.22 20.41
C PHE A 126 -14.27 11.58 19.01
N LYS A 127 -13.65 12.26 18.03
CA LYS A 127 -13.56 11.85 16.64
C LYS A 127 -12.15 12.02 16.08
N GLY A 128 -11.97 11.88 14.79
CA GLY A 128 -10.68 12.04 14.11
C GLY A 128 -9.81 10.80 14.22
N ARG A 129 -8.51 10.98 14.03
CA ARG A 129 -7.54 9.88 13.97
C ARG A 129 -7.64 8.90 15.13
N LYS A 130 -7.76 9.40 16.36
CA LYS A 130 -7.82 8.56 17.56
C LYS A 130 -9.06 7.66 17.57
N CYS A 131 -10.20 8.18 17.12
CA CYS A 131 -11.42 7.38 17.03
C CYS A 131 -11.31 6.31 15.95
N ALA A 132 -10.88 6.68 14.75
CA ALA A 132 -10.67 5.72 13.66
C ALA A 132 -9.66 4.62 14.04
N GLU A 133 -8.56 4.98 14.71
CA GLU A 133 -7.59 4.01 15.23
C GLU A 133 -8.20 3.08 16.27
N LYS A 134 -9.06 3.58 17.16
CA LYS A 134 -9.70 2.80 18.21
C LYS A 134 -10.73 1.82 17.66
N SER A 135 -11.54 2.23 16.69
CA SER A 135 -12.78 1.53 16.32
C SER A 135 -12.81 0.97 14.90
N ASN A 136 -11.83 1.27 14.03
CA ASN A 136 -11.85 0.84 12.64
C ASN A 136 -10.58 0.04 12.27
N ILE A 137 -10.77 -1.24 11.92
CA ILE A 137 -9.65 -2.13 11.56
C ILE A 137 -8.99 -1.71 10.24
N THR A 138 -9.79 -1.31 9.25
CA THR A 138 -9.26 -0.89 7.93
C THR A 138 -8.39 0.35 8.07
N PHE A 139 -8.82 1.32 8.89
CA PHE A 139 -7.99 2.48 9.18
C PHE A 139 -6.68 2.08 9.86
N ARG A 140 -6.71 1.15 10.83
CA ARG A 140 -5.47 0.65 11.47
C ARG A 140 -4.53 -0.02 10.49
N LEU A 141 -5.05 -0.80 9.54
CA LEU A 141 -4.24 -1.41 8.49
C LEU A 141 -3.62 -0.33 7.57
N MET A 142 -4.40 0.65 7.13
CA MET A 142 -3.92 1.73 6.27
C MET A 142 -2.87 2.61 6.94
N GLN A 143 -3.08 3.00 8.20
CA GLN A 143 -2.09 3.84 8.90
C GLN A 143 -0.81 3.09 9.30
N SER A 144 -0.83 1.75 9.25
CA SER A 144 0.31 0.90 9.58
C SER A 144 0.98 0.31 8.34
N ASP A 145 0.57 0.77 7.16
CA ASP A 145 1.16 0.33 5.90
C ASP A 145 2.58 0.87 5.77
N MET A 146 3.55 -0.03 5.81
CA MET A 146 4.97 0.31 5.78
C MET A 146 5.42 0.88 4.44
N TYR A 147 4.73 0.61 3.34
CA TYR A 147 5.00 1.25 2.04
C TYR A 147 4.65 2.74 2.03
N ASN A 148 3.83 3.19 2.97
CA ASN A 148 3.46 4.60 3.13
C ASN A 148 4.23 5.31 4.25
N LEU A 149 5.20 4.66 4.91
CA LEU A 149 5.89 5.17 6.09
C LEU A 149 7.38 5.37 5.84
N PHE A 150 7.84 6.60 5.97
CA PHE A 150 9.23 6.96 5.74
C PHE A 150 9.81 7.82 6.88
N PRO A 151 11.11 7.66 7.19
CA PRO A 151 11.77 8.53 8.14
C PRO A 151 12.00 9.92 7.53
N VAL A 152 11.69 10.96 8.28
CA VAL A 152 11.88 12.35 7.85
C VAL A 152 12.38 13.22 8.99
N ILE A 153 12.89 14.41 8.66
CA ILE A 153 13.20 15.45 9.65
C ILE A 153 11.89 15.90 10.30
N GLY A 154 11.79 15.83 11.63
CA GLY A 154 10.54 16.12 12.34
C GLY A 154 10.00 17.54 12.11
N ALA A 155 10.88 18.53 11.94
CA ALA A 155 10.44 19.88 11.58
C ALA A 155 9.81 19.94 10.18
N VAL A 156 10.38 19.21 9.21
CA VAL A 156 9.83 19.12 7.85
C VAL A 156 8.48 18.39 7.86
N ASN A 157 8.38 17.31 8.63
CA ASN A 157 7.12 16.61 8.83
C ASN A 157 6.03 17.53 9.39
N ALA A 158 6.38 18.34 10.39
CA ALA A 158 5.44 19.28 11.00
C ALA A 158 5.00 20.38 10.02
N GLU A 159 5.91 20.91 9.23
CA GLU A 159 5.62 21.95 8.22
C GLU A 159 4.76 21.39 7.06
N ARG A 160 5.05 20.16 6.64
CA ARG A 160 4.26 19.47 5.63
C ARG A 160 2.83 19.22 6.11
N GLY A 161 2.63 18.74 7.34
CA GLY A 161 1.31 18.45 7.89
C GLY A 161 0.50 17.51 6.99
N ASN A 162 -0.72 17.94 6.59
CA ASN A 162 -1.63 17.16 5.73
C ASN A 162 -1.56 17.57 4.25
N LYS A 163 -0.64 18.45 3.87
CA LYS A 163 -0.55 18.97 2.50
C LYS A 163 -0.17 17.84 1.55
N ASN A 164 -0.84 17.79 0.40
CA ASN A 164 -0.45 16.92 -0.69
C ASN A 164 0.85 17.42 -1.34
N PHE A 165 1.55 16.52 -2.01
CA PHE A 165 2.61 16.95 -2.91
C PHE A 165 2.00 17.74 -4.05
N GLY A 166 2.56 18.92 -4.33
CA GLY A 166 2.20 19.76 -5.46
C GLY A 166 3.26 19.69 -6.55
N LEU A 167 2.88 20.03 -7.76
CA LEU A 167 3.84 20.35 -8.81
C LEU A 167 4.41 21.74 -8.48
N LEU A 168 5.72 21.84 -8.39
CA LEU A 168 6.38 23.13 -8.37
C LEU A 168 6.31 23.68 -9.80
N SER A 169 5.83 24.92 -9.97
CA SER A 169 5.99 25.63 -11.23
C SER A 169 7.48 25.85 -11.46
N ALA A 170 7.94 25.45 -12.64
CA ALA A 170 9.31 25.70 -13.09
C ALA A 170 9.59 27.19 -13.26
#